data_56352cf5712cd7a36763bc933929f0e1
#
_entry.id   56352cf5712cd7a36763bc933929f0e1
#
_cell.length_a   1.000
_cell.length_b   1.000
_cell.length_c   1.000
_cell.angle_alpha   90.00
_cell.angle_beta   90.00
_cell.angle_gamma   90.00
#
_symmetry.space_group_name_H-M   'P 1'
#
loop_
_entity.id
_entity.type
_entity.pdbx_description
1 polymer ?
#
loop_
_entity_poly.entity_id
_entity_poly.type
_entity_poly.pdbx_seq_one_letter_code
_entity_poly.pdbx_strand_id
1 'polypeptide(L)'
;MEITGLHREVLEQVLDRWSLQVLETLCERPCRFSELRRVIPAVTGKSLTATLRRLERNGVVERRVVSTRPVAVEYRISALGKSMREPIDGLLTWTAQHLAEVEEARARFELT
;
A
#
# COMPACT_ATOMS: atom_id res chain seq x y z
N MET A 1 0.76 -22.63 10.00
CA MET A 1 1.19 -22.25 8.63
C MET A 1 2.68 -21.90 8.67
N GLU A 2 3.42 -22.45 7.75
CA GLU A 2 4.84 -22.13 7.64
C GLU A 2 5.04 -20.89 6.76
N ILE A 3 5.79 -19.91 7.27
CA ILE A 3 6.07 -18.70 6.53
C ILE A 3 7.38 -18.85 5.76
N THR A 4 7.29 -18.91 4.44
CA THR A 4 8.46 -19.00 3.57
C THR A 4 9.09 -17.62 3.37
N GLY A 5 10.31 -17.60 2.79
CA GLY A 5 10.95 -16.34 2.42
C GLY A 5 10.11 -15.52 1.42
N LEU A 6 9.42 -16.20 0.49
CA LEU A 6 8.55 -15.54 -0.47
C LEU A 6 7.33 -14.91 0.21
N HIS A 7 6.70 -15.61 1.15
CA HIS A 7 5.60 -15.02 1.94
C HIS A 7 6.04 -13.72 2.60
N ARG A 8 7.19 -13.73 3.24
CA ARG A 8 7.72 -12.57 3.95
C ARG A 8 7.99 -11.42 3.00
N GLU A 9 8.63 -11.70 1.87
CA GLU A 9 8.95 -10.68 0.88
C GLU A 9 7.68 -9.98 0.36
N VAL A 10 6.65 -10.74 -0.02
CA VAL A 10 5.41 -10.17 -0.50
C VAL A 10 4.75 -9.31 0.57
N LEU A 11 4.65 -9.81 1.80
CA LEU A 11 4.05 -9.04 2.90
C LEU A 11 4.80 -7.75 3.17
N GLU A 12 6.12 -7.77 3.18
CA GLU A 12 6.92 -6.57 3.39
C GLU A 12 6.68 -5.53 2.30
N GLN A 13 6.50 -5.97 1.06
CA GLN A 13 6.32 -5.07 -0.07
C GLN A 13 4.91 -4.50 -0.19
N VAL A 14 3.89 -5.21 0.29
CA VAL A 14 2.50 -4.72 0.21
C VAL A 14 2.02 -4.04 1.50
N LEU A 15 2.67 -4.31 2.63
CA LEU A 15 2.29 -3.73 3.92
C LEU A 15 3.22 -2.61 4.38
N ASP A 16 4.14 -2.16 3.54
CA ASP A 16 4.99 -1.05 3.92
C ASP A 16 4.21 0.27 3.98
N ARG A 17 4.85 1.28 4.52
CA ARG A 17 4.23 2.58 4.80
C ARG A 17 3.48 3.18 3.61
N TRP A 18 4.12 3.20 2.44
CA TRP A 18 3.54 3.87 1.27
C TRP A 18 2.64 2.97 0.46
N SER A 19 2.90 1.65 0.47
CA SER A 19 2.11 0.69 -0.30
C SER A 19 0.67 0.65 0.15
N LEU A 20 0.41 0.63 1.46
CA LEU A 20 -0.95 0.63 1.99
C LEU A 20 -1.73 1.87 1.55
N GLN A 21 -1.11 3.05 1.62
CA GLN A 21 -1.76 4.30 1.21
C GLN A 21 -2.04 4.34 -0.29
N VAL A 22 -1.08 3.87 -1.10
CA VAL A 22 -1.27 3.78 -2.55
C VAL A 22 -2.40 2.83 -2.91
N LEU A 23 -2.39 1.62 -2.33
CA LEU A 23 -3.42 0.62 -2.60
C LEU A 23 -4.81 1.12 -2.19
N GLU A 24 -4.92 1.77 -1.04
CA GLU A 24 -6.19 2.31 -0.57
C GLU A 24 -6.71 3.39 -1.53
N THR A 25 -5.83 4.27 -1.99
CA THR A 25 -6.21 5.32 -2.94
C THR A 25 -6.66 4.73 -4.27
N LEU A 26 -5.92 3.75 -4.80
CA LEU A 26 -6.24 3.12 -6.07
C LEU A 26 -7.47 2.21 -6.00
N CYS A 27 -7.87 1.76 -4.80
CA CYS A 27 -9.14 1.06 -4.62
C CYS A 27 -10.33 1.95 -4.97
N GLU A 28 -10.21 3.25 -4.77
CA GLU A 28 -11.28 4.19 -5.07
C GLU A 28 -11.34 4.56 -6.53
N ARG A 29 -10.20 4.81 -7.16
CA ARG A 29 -10.11 5.19 -8.58
C ARG A 29 -8.69 5.07 -9.11
N PRO A 30 -8.55 4.90 -10.44
CA PRO A 30 -7.24 5.02 -11.07
C PRO A 30 -6.66 6.42 -10.88
N CYS A 31 -5.35 6.51 -10.78
CA CYS A 31 -4.66 7.77 -10.55
C CYS A 31 -3.40 7.89 -11.40
N ARG A 32 -3.07 9.13 -11.74
CA ARG A 32 -1.77 9.48 -12.28
C ARG A 32 -0.77 9.67 -11.15
N PHE A 33 0.50 9.64 -11.48
CA PHE A 33 1.58 9.84 -10.51
C PHE A 33 1.41 11.13 -9.69
N SER A 34 1.12 12.23 -10.37
CA SER A 34 0.93 13.53 -9.71
C SER A 34 -0.26 13.54 -8.77
N GLU A 35 -1.33 12.81 -9.12
CA GLU A 35 -2.51 12.71 -8.26
C GLU A 35 -2.18 11.93 -6.99
N LEU A 36 -1.41 10.84 -7.10
CA LEU A 36 -0.96 10.06 -5.95
C LEU A 36 -0.10 10.92 -5.02
N ARG A 37 0.81 11.72 -5.58
CA ARG A 37 1.63 12.62 -4.78
C ARG A 37 0.81 13.68 -4.07
N ARG A 38 -0.28 14.13 -4.67
CA ARG A 38 -1.17 15.11 -4.05
C ARG A 38 -1.95 14.51 -2.89
N VAL A 39 -2.41 13.27 -3.04
CA VAL A 39 -3.16 12.55 -1.99
C VAL A 39 -2.24 12.11 -0.85
N ILE A 40 -0.98 11.80 -1.15
CA ILE A 40 0.01 11.35 -0.17
C ILE A 40 1.15 12.37 -0.12
N PRO A 41 0.93 13.54 0.48
CA PRO A 41 1.91 14.65 0.36
C PRO A 41 3.26 14.36 1.00
N ALA A 42 3.32 13.45 1.96
CA ALA A 42 4.58 13.10 2.63
C ALA A 42 5.49 12.18 1.80
N VAL A 43 4.97 11.57 0.73
CA VAL A 43 5.80 10.67 -0.09
C VAL A 43 6.66 11.48 -1.06
N THR A 44 7.94 11.12 -1.19
CA THR A 44 8.80 11.72 -2.20
C THR A 44 8.54 11.07 -3.55
N GLY A 45 8.89 11.76 -4.64
CA GLY A 45 8.80 11.17 -5.98
C GLY A 45 9.58 9.89 -6.10
N LYS A 46 10.78 9.84 -5.51
CA LYS A 46 11.64 8.65 -5.51
C LYS A 46 10.98 7.48 -4.78
N SER A 47 10.44 7.73 -3.59
CA SER A 47 9.76 6.69 -2.79
C SER A 47 8.48 6.20 -3.48
N LEU A 48 7.71 7.10 -4.07
CA LEU A 48 6.49 6.72 -4.79
C LEU A 48 6.82 5.88 -6.02
N THR A 49 7.84 6.28 -6.79
CA THR A 49 8.30 5.50 -7.94
C THR A 49 8.68 4.08 -7.52
N ALA A 50 9.49 3.95 -6.47
CA ALA A 50 9.92 2.65 -5.97
C ALA A 50 8.74 1.80 -5.49
N THR A 51 7.80 2.43 -4.77
CA THR A 51 6.59 1.74 -4.28
C THR A 51 5.75 1.22 -5.43
N LEU A 52 5.46 2.06 -6.42
CA LEU A 52 4.65 1.67 -7.57
C LEU A 52 5.30 0.54 -8.36
N ARG A 53 6.62 0.56 -8.51
CA ARG A 53 7.33 -0.52 -9.20
C ARG A 53 7.23 -1.84 -8.45
N ARG A 54 7.34 -1.82 -7.13
CA ARG A 54 7.17 -3.03 -6.32
C ARG A 54 5.76 -3.59 -6.41
N LEU A 55 4.77 -2.73 -6.35
CA LEU A 55 3.36 -3.14 -6.45
C LEU A 55 3.02 -3.67 -7.84
N GLU A 56 3.56 -3.06 -8.89
CA GLU A 56 3.41 -3.53 -10.25
C GLU A 56 4.10 -4.90 -10.41
N ARG A 57 5.31 -5.05 -9.90
CA ARG A 57 6.05 -6.31 -9.95
C ARG A 57 5.29 -7.45 -9.28
N ASN A 58 4.59 -7.16 -8.19
CA ASN A 58 3.80 -8.17 -7.48
C ASN A 58 2.40 -8.37 -8.11
N GLY A 59 2.09 -7.66 -9.17
CA GLY A 59 0.84 -7.84 -9.89
C GLY A 59 -0.39 -7.23 -9.24
N VAL A 60 -0.23 -6.44 -8.16
CA VAL A 60 -1.36 -5.83 -7.45
C VAL A 60 -1.75 -4.46 -8.00
N VAL A 61 -0.86 -3.83 -8.76
CA VAL A 61 -1.09 -2.57 -9.45
C VAL A 61 -0.73 -2.75 -10.93
N GLU A 62 -1.52 -2.14 -11.80
CA GLU A 62 -1.26 -2.10 -13.23
C GLU A 62 -0.90 -0.69 -13.66
N ARG A 63 0.03 -0.60 -14.58
CA ARG A 63 0.46 0.65 -15.19
C ARG A 63 -0.08 0.68 -16.62
N ARG A 64 -0.84 1.72 -16.96
CA ARG A 64 -1.43 1.85 -18.29
C ARG A 64 -1.07 3.16 -18.95
N VAL A 65 -0.71 3.10 -20.22
CA VAL A 65 -0.58 4.29 -21.05
C VAL A 65 -1.97 4.65 -21.55
N VAL A 66 -2.48 5.81 -21.12
CA VAL A 66 -3.84 6.27 -21.47
C VAL A 66 -3.84 7.32 -22.57
N SER A 67 -2.65 7.85 -22.91
CA SER A 67 -2.47 8.77 -24.02
C SER A 67 -1.04 8.66 -24.52
N THR A 68 -0.85 8.82 -25.83
CA THR A 68 0.50 8.82 -26.43
C THR A 68 0.96 10.20 -26.87
N ARG A 69 0.05 11.21 -26.88
CA ARG A 69 0.35 12.57 -27.31
C ARG A 69 -0.40 13.60 -26.48
N PRO A 70 0.19 14.12 -25.38
CA PRO A 70 1.43 13.70 -24.75
C PRO A 70 1.28 12.34 -24.08
N VAL A 71 2.41 11.69 -23.80
CA VAL A 71 2.41 10.42 -23.06
C VAL A 71 1.84 10.65 -21.67
N ALA A 72 0.82 9.91 -21.33
CA ALA A 72 0.20 9.94 -20.01
C ALA A 72 0.02 8.50 -19.52
N VAL A 73 0.42 8.30 -18.27
CA VAL A 73 0.39 7.00 -17.61
C VAL A 73 -0.56 7.08 -16.42
N GLU A 74 -1.39 6.05 -16.28
CA GLU A 74 -2.33 5.92 -15.19
C GLU A 74 -2.06 4.61 -14.45
N TYR A 75 -2.13 4.66 -13.13
CA TYR A 75 -2.03 3.48 -12.28
C TYR A 75 -3.41 3.06 -11.82
N ARG A 76 -3.63 1.76 -11.77
CA ARG A 76 -4.90 1.20 -11.31
C ARG A 76 -4.64 -0.05 -10.50
N ILE A 77 -5.56 -0.37 -9.58
CA ILE A 77 -5.50 -1.62 -8.86
C ILE A 77 -5.93 -2.76 -9.78
N SER A 78 -5.21 -3.88 -9.72
CA SER A 78 -5.57 -5.08 -10.47
C SER A 78 -6.64 -5.88 -9.72
N ALA A 79 -7.19 -6.92 -10.37
CA ALA A 79 -8.09 -7.85 -9.70
C ALA A 79 -7.40 -8.53 -8.52
N LEU A 80 -6.12 -8.88 -8.69
CA LEU A 80 -5.33 -9.46 -7.59
C LEU A 80 -5.19 -8.45 -6.43
N GLY A 81 -4.91 -7.18 -6.76
CA GLY A 81 -4.83 -6.13 -5.74
C GLY A 81 -6.13 -5.93 -4.99
N LYS A 82 -7.27 -5.97 -5.70
CA LYS A 82 -8.59 -5.86 -5.07
C LYS A 82 -8.86 -6.99 -4.07
N SER A 83 -8.32 -8.17 -4.33
CA SER A 83 -8.49 -9.31 -3.44
C SER A 83 -7.82 -9.12 -2.08
N MET A 84 -6.89 -8.16 -1.98
CA MET A 84 -6.22 -7.83 -0.72
C MET A 84 -7.02 -6.89 0.18
N ARG A 85 -8.07 -6.27 -0.36
CA ARG A 85 -8.83 -5.24 0.37
C ARG A 85 -9.41 -5.76 1.68
N GLU A 86 -10.06 -6.92 1.64
CA GLU A 86 -10.70 -7.48 2.82
C GLU A 86 -9.70 -7.81 3.94
N PRO A 87 -8.60 -8.57 3.70
CA PRO A 87 -7.63 -8.81 4.75
C PRO A 87 -6.94 -7.54 5.24
N ILE A 88 -6.65 -6.57 4.37
CA ILE A 88 -6.04 -5.31 4.79
C ILE A 88 -7.01 -4.51 5.66
N ASP A 89 -8.27 -4.40 5.26
CA ASP A 89 -9.29 -3.72 6.06
C ASP A 89 -9.46 -4.40 7.41
N GLY A 90 -9.37 -5.73 7.45
CA GLY A 90 -9.41 -6.49 8.68
C GLY A 90 -8.27 -6.12 9.63
N LEU A 91 -7.05 -6.01 9.10
CA LEU A 91 -5.89 -5.60 9.89
C LEU A 91 -6.00 -4.16 10.38
N LEU A 92 -6.46 -3.25 9.52
CA LEU A 92 -6.66 -1.86 9.92
C LEU A 92 -7.74 -1.73 11.00
N THR A 93 -8.83 -2.47 10.85
CA THR A 93 -9.89 -2.50 11.85
C THR A 93 -9.38 -3.05 13.18
N TRP A 94 -8.58 -4.12 13.14
CA TRP A 94 -7.97 -4.67 14.35
C TRP A 94 -7.12 -3.61 15.07
N THR A 95 -6.28 -2.89 14.33
CA THR A 95 -5.44 -1.85 14.94
C THR A 95 -6.29 -0.75 15.58
N ALA A 96 -7.35 -0.32 14.89
CA ALA A 96 -8.24 0.72 15.42
C ALA A 96 -8.94 0.27 16.70
N GLN A 97 -9.38 -0.99 16.76
CA GLN A 97 -10.08 -1.53 17.91
C GLN A 97 -9.18 -1.79 19.11
N HIS A 98 -7.89 -2.04 18.87
CA HIS A 98 -6.95 -2.45 19.94
C HIS A 98 -5.84 -1.46 20.21
N LEU A 99 -5.92 -0.27 19.60
CA LEU A 99 -4.86 0.73 19.74
C LEU A 99 -4.59 1.09 21.20
N ALA A 100 -5.65 1.28 22.00
CA ALA A 100 -5.50 1.62 23.43
C ALA A 100 -4.78 0.50 24.20
N GLU A 101 -5.09 -0.75 23.91
CA GLU A 101 -4.44 -1.89 24.56
C GLU A 101 -2.96 -1.98 24.17
N VAL A 102 -2.65 -1.68 22.91
CA VAL A 102 -1.26 -1.65 22.43
C VAL A 102 -0.48 -0.53 23.13
N GLU A 103 -1.08 0.66 23.25
CA GLU A 103 -0.45 1.79 23.92
C GLU A 103 -0.19 1.49 25.38
N GLU A 104 -1.12 0.86 26.08
CA GLU A 104 -0.93 0.44 27.46
C GLU A 104 0.20 -0.57 27.61
N ALA A 105 0.27 -1.54 26.70
CA ALA A 105 1.35 -2.53 26.69
C ALA A 105 2.71 -1.88 26.50
N ARG A 106 2.80 -0.92 25.57
CA ARG A 106 4.04 -0.16 25.32
C ARG A 106 4.45 0.63 26.55
N ALA A 107 3.50 1.29 27.21
CA ALA A 107 3.77 2.08 28.41
C ALA A 107 4.31 1.19 29.54
N ARG A 108 3.69 0.01 29.74
CA ARG A 108 4.19 -0.94 30.76
C ARG A 108 5.61 -1.44 30.45
N PHE A 109 5.89 -1.72 29.20
CA PHE A 109 7.20 -2.18 28.77
C PHE A 109 8.28 -1.11 29.02
N GLU A 110 7.98 0.15 28.71
CA GLU A 110 8.92 1.26 28.90
C GLU A 110 9.21 1.56 30.38
N LEU A 111 8.32 1.16 31.29
CA LEU A 111 8.54 1.31 32.73
C LEU A 111 9.47 0.24 33.33
N THR A 112 9.73 -0.82 32.59
CA THR A 112 10.64 -1.87 33.03
C THR A 112 12.04 -1.65 32.47
#